data_501803ca290267e8c75306b079da532e
#
_entry.id   501803ca290267e8c75306b079da532e
#
_cell.length_a   1.000
_cell.length_b   1.000
_cell.length_c   1.000
_cell.angle_alpha   90.00
_cell.angle_beta   90.00
_cell.angle_gamma   90.00
#
_symmetry.space_group_name_H-M   'P 1'
#
loop_
_entity.id
_entity.type
_entity.pdbx_description
1 polymer ?
#
loop_
_entity_poly.entity_id
_entity_poly.type
_entity_poly.pdbx_seq_one_letter_code
_entity_poly.pdbx_strand_id
1 'polypeptide(L)'
;MSIILIFALLSLTIWLFLIFAWGNFWKADQYLKLDFNPLDNYPAVCAIVPARNEADVIEVSLRSLLTQDYPGQFSIILVDDQSSDRTGEIAQNLAQSLNKMNQLIVIFGKPLASGWSGKLWAMEQGIQAAKEQALNPQYFLFTDADIQHHSSNLKELVIKTEQENLALTSLMVLLRCESFWEKFLIPAFVFFFQKLYPFPWVNNPQCKMAAAAGGCILIRREALENIGGVASLKESLIDDCTLAQKVKAFSNSNQSTAIWLGLTQSTLSLRAYDSLDTIWNMIARTAYTQLYYNPGLLLGTLFGMTLVYLMAPIAVLVGLVTSNGPLLTVAIVTWILMAIAYLYLARSWIEIFAPKIPQCWGTLKPINRERFPQNLVG
;
A
#
# COMPACT_ATOMS: atom_id res chain seq x y z
N MET A 1 -16.68 -40.03 -15.32
CA MET A 1 -16.11 -39.08 -14.34
C MET A 1 -17.16 -38.02 -14.04
N SER A 2 -17.46 -37.75 -12.80
CA SER A 2 -18.50 -36.75 -12.46
C SER A 2 -18.02 -35.36 -12.82
N ILE A 3 -18.92 -34.46 -13.24
CA ILE A 3 -18.60 -33.06 -13.59
C ILE A 3 -17.88 -32.37 -12.43
N ILE A 4 -18.31 -32.64 -11.19
CA ILE A 4 -17.68 -32.08 -9.99
C ILE A 4 -16.21 -32.52 -9.84
N LEU A 5 -15.89 -33.78 -10.16
CA LEU A 5 -14.50 -34.25 -10.12
C LEU A 5 -13.61 -33.52 -11.17
N ILE A 6 -14.17 -33.20 -12.33
CA ILE A 6 -13.45 -32.42 -13.35
C ILE A 6 -13.12 -31.02 -12.81
N PHE A 7 -14.06 -30.31 -12.21
CA PHE A 7 -13.84 -29.00 -11.62
C PHE A 7 -12.91 -29.06 -10.40
N ALA A 8 -12.97 -30.11 -9.59
CA ALA A 8 -12.04 -30.29 -8.48
C ALA A 8 -10.59 -30.51 -8.97
N LEU A 9 -10.40 -31.32 -10.02
CA LEU A 9 -9.10 -31.52 -10.66
C LEU A 9 -8.59 -30.22 -11.30
N LEU A 10 -9.45 -29.44 -11.93
CA LEU A 10 -9.08 -28.13 -12.47
C LEU A 10 -8.65 -27.17 -11.36
N SER A 11 -9.39 -27.11 -10.26
CA SER A 11 -9.03 -26.32 -9.07
C SER A 11 -7.66 -26.75 -8.50
N LEU A 12 -7.41 -28.06 -8.39
CA LEU A 12 -6.11 -28.58 -7.96
C LEU A 12 -4.98 -28.14 -8.90
N THR A 13 -5.17 -28.27 -10.20
CA THR A 13 -4.18 -27.87 -11.20
C THR A 13 -3.87 -26.38 -11.11
N ILE A 14 -4.88 -25.53 -10.93
CA ILE A 14 -4.70 -24.09 -10.73
C ILE A 14 -3.87 -23.82 -9.47
N TRP A 15 -4.18 -24.49 -8.34
CA TRP A 15 -3.42 -24.27 -7.11
C TRP A 15 -1.97 -24.78 -7.19
N LEU A 16 -1.72 -25.90 -7.86
CA LEU A 16 -0.35 -26.36 -8.13
C LEU A 16 0.41 -25.31 -8.98
N PHE A 17 -0.22 -24.79 -10.03
CA PHE A 17 0.37 -23.72 -10.83
C PHE A 17 0.64 -22.46 -10.00
N LEU A 18 -0.33 -22.01 -9.19
CA LEU A 18 -0.18 -20.81 -8.34
C LEU A 18 0.96 -20.95 -7.33
N ILE A 19 1.13 -22.12 -6.73
CA ILE A 19 2.17 -22.35 -5.69
C ILE A 19 3.55 -22.49 -6.32
N PHE A 20 3.69 -23.25 -7.41
CA PHE A 20 4.99 -23.61 -7.95
C PHE A 20 5.47 -22.74 -9.11
N ALA A 21 4.56 -22.09 -9.85
CA ALA A 21 4.88 -21.35 -11.06
C ALA A 21 4.44 -19.88 -11.05
N TRP A 22 3.72 -19.39 -10.02
CA TRP A 22 3.19 -18.03 -9.99
C TRP A 22 3.99 -17.13 -9.06
N GLY A 23 5.27 -16.87 -9.41
CA GLY A 23 6.11 -15.85 -8.76
C GLY A 23 6.35 -15.99 -7.26
N ASN A 24 6.15 -17.18 -6.69
CA ASN A 24 6.25 -17.41 -5.24
C ASN A 24 5.44 -16.41 -4.39
N PHE A 25 4.30 -15.96 -4.88
CA PHE A 25 3.48 -14.88 -4.29
C PHE A 25 3.11 -15.11 -2.82
N TRP A 26 3.05 -16.36 -2.38
CA TRP A 26 2.71 -16.76 -1.02
C TRP A 26 3.86 -16.60 -0.02
N LYS A 27 5.08 -16.33 -0.50
CA LYS A 27 6.23 -16.04 0.36
C LYS A 27 6.23 -14.58 0.77
N ALA A 28 6.46 -14.33 2.04
CA ALA A 28 6.66 -13.00 2.59
C ALA A 28 8.17 -12.77 2.78
N ASP A 29 8.94 -12.71 1.68
CA ASP A 29 10.40 -12.63 1.69
C ASP A 29 10.96 -11.32 1.14
N GLN A 30 10.11 -10.46 0.59
CA GLN A 30 10.48 -9.16 0.06
C GLN A 30 10.27 -8.07 1.13
N TYR A 31 11.24 -7.92 2.02
CA TYR A 31 11.20 -6.92 3.09
C TYR A 31 12.22 -5.81 2.88
N LEU A 32 11.87 -4.60 3.34
CA LEU A 32 12.88 -3.56 3.55
C LEU A 32 13.79 -4.01 4.70
N LYS A 33 15.05 -4.30 4.36
CA LYS A 33 16.06 -4.71 5.35
C LYS A 33 16.57 -3.50 6.12
N LEU A 34 16.92 -3.71 7.39
CA LEU A 34 17.44 -2.67 8.27
C LEU A 34 18.99 -2.57 8.26
N ASP A 35 19.68 -3.54 7.67
CA ASP A 35 21.16 -3.64 7.65
C ASP A 35 21.73 -3.05 6.35
N PHE A 36 21.61 -1.74 6.20
CA PHE A 36 22.23 -1.03 5.10
C PHE A 36 23.46 -0.24 5.55
N ASN A 37 24.51 -0.24 4.72
CA ASN A 37 25.62 0.68 4.92
C ASN A 37 25.15 2.13 4.72
N PRO A 38 25.52 3.06 5.60
CA PRO A 38 25.22 4.47 5.41
C PRO A 38 25.73 4.99 4.06
N LEU A 39 25.06 6.01 3.51
CA LEU A 39 25.54 6.72 2.34
C LEU A 39 26.52 7.81 2.76
N ASP A 40 27.51 8.11 1.92
CA ASP A 40 28.41 9.25 2.12
C ASP A 40 27.66 10.59 1.99
N ASN A 41 26.71 10.66 1.07
CA ASN A 41 25.83 11.81 0.84
C ASN A 41 24.37 11.39 0.74
N TYR A 42 23.51 12.09 1.46
CA TYR A 42 22.08 11.86 1.43
C TYR A 42 21.38 12.87 0.51
N PRO A 43 20.66 12.41 -0.54
CA PRO A 43 19.98 13.27 -1.49
C PRO A 43 18.83 14.06 -0.86
N ALA A 44 18.50 15.22 -1.44
CA ALA A 44 17.34 15.99 -0.99
C ALA A 44 16.03 15.26 -1.33
N VAL A 45 15.10 15.20 -0.37
CA VAL A 45 13.79 14.56 -0.50
C VAL A 45 12.69 15.57 -0.19
N CYS A 46 11.62 15.54 -0.98
CA CYS A 46 10.39 16.29 -0.70
C CYS A 46 9.21 15.32 -0.57
N ALA A 47 8.58 15.25 0.61
CA ALA A 47 7.34 14.51 0.80
C ALA A 47 6.15 15.32 0.29
N ILE A 48 5.27 14.69 -0.48
CA ILE A 48 4.00 15.24 -0.93
C ILE A 48 2.88 14.45 -0.23
N VAL A 49 2.10 15.14 0.59
CA VAL A 49 1.05 14.56 1.44
C VAL A 49 -0.30 15.15 1.05
N PRO A 50 -1.07 14.51 0.17
CA PRO A 50 -2.45 14.92 -0.09
C PRO A 50 -3.31 14.59 1.12
N ALA A 51 -4.08 15.56 1.62
CA ALA A 51 -4.95 15.39 2.78
C ALA A 51 -6.33 15.98 2.51
N ARG A 52 -7.38 15.25 2.89
CA ARG A 52 -8.75 15.75 2.84
C ARG A 52 -9.58 15.16 3.98
N ASN A 53 -9.98 16.01 4.93
CA ASN A 53 -10.73 15.59 6.11
C ASN A 53 -10.01 14.48 6.90
N GLU A 54 -8.77 14.74 7.29
CA GLU A 54 -7.90 13.80 8.02
C GLU A 54 -7.54 14.33 9.44
N ALA A 55 -8.38 15.23 10.01
CA ALA A 55 -8.12 15.85 11.32
C ALA A 55 -7.85 14.83 12.43
N ASP A 56 -8.47 13.65 12.37
CA ASP A 56 -8.30 12.59 13.40
C ASP A 56 -6.91 11.94 13.40
N VAL A 57 -6.22 11.95 12.27
CA VAL A 57 -4.96 11.17 12.07
C VAL A 57 -3.78 12.04 11.65
N ILE A 58 -4.02 13.22 11.09
CA ILE A 58 -2.96 14.06 10.49
C ILE A 58 -1.87 14.46 11.49
N GLU A 59 -2.22 14.68 12.75
CA GLU A 59 -1.22 15.03 13.77
C GLU A 59 -0.19 13.91 13.96
N VAL A 60 -0.66 12.65 14.09
CA VAL A 60 0.21 11.48 14.29
C VAL A 60 1.05 11.22 13.05
N SER A 61 0.43 11.21 11.88
CA SER A 61 1.09 11.00 10.59
C SER A 61 2.17 12.07 10.34
N LEU A 62 1.80 13.34 10.40
CA LEU A 62 2.71 14.44 10.11
C LEU A 62 3.83 14.57 11.15
N ARG A 63 3.55 14.32 12.44
CA ARG A 63 4.59 14.24 13.47
C ARG A 63 5.64 13.20 13.11
N SER A 64 5.23 12.04 12.63
CA SER A 64 6.13 10.96 12.24
C SER A 64 7.05 11.34 11.07
N LEU A 65 6.57 12.18 10.14
CA LEU A 65 7.37 12.74 9.05
C LEU A 65 8.31 13.86 9.52
N LEU A 66 7.84 14.78 10.37
CA LEU A 66 8.62 15.88 10.90
C LEU A 66 9.75 15.43 11.84
N THR A 67 9.67 14.21 12.36
CA THR A 67 10.66 13.62 13.28
C THR A 67 11.49 12.50 12.65
N GLN A 68 11.58 12.45 11.30
CA GLN A 68 12.43 11.48 10.62
C GLN A 68 13.91 11.70 10.96
N ASP A 69 14.63 10.60 11.23
CA ASP A 69 16.10 10.58 11.36
C ASP A 69 16.73 10.50 9.96
N TYR A 70 16.68 11.63 9.25
CA TYR A 70 17.22 11.72 7.90
C TYR A 70 18.35 12.76 7.83
N PRO A 71 19.59 12.35 7.45
CA PRO A 71 20.73 13.27 7.45
C PRO A 71 20.71 14.30 6.31
N GLY A 72 19.97 14.00 5.21
CA GLY A 72 19.85 14.90 4.07
C GLY A 72 18.78 15.97 4.25
N GLN A 73 18.68 16.86 3.27
CA GLN A 73 17.60 17.85 3.25
C GLN A 73 16.25 17.15 3.06
N PHE A 74 15.31 17.41 3.97
CA PHE A 74 13.96 16.86 3.90
C PHE A 74 12.91 17.96 4.10
N SER A 75 12.04 18.11 3.11
CA SER A 75 10.92 19.06 3.12
C SER A 75 9.61 18.32 2.96
N ILE A 76 8.53 18.87 3.51
CA ILE A 76 7.19 18.27 3.45
C ILE A 76 6.24 19.32 2.89
N ILE A 77 5.46 18.93 1.89
CA ILE A 77 4.35 19.73 1.35
C ILE A 77 3.06 18.97 1.64
N LEU A 78 2.26 19.51 2.53
CA LEU A 78 0.91 19.04 2.79
C LEU A 78 -0.05 19.84 1.91
N VAL A 79 -0.82 19.12 1.11
CA VAL A 79 -1.88 19.70 0.26
C VAL A 79 -3.23 19.43 0.89
N ASP A 80 -3.78 20.44 1.52
CA ASP A 80 -5.13 20.39 2.09
C ASP A 80 -6.17 20.54 0.98
N ASP A 81 -6.70 19.41 0.49
CA ASP A 81 -7.67 19.36 -0.60
C ASP A 81 -9.07 19.75 -0.11
N GLN A 82 -9.24 21.02 0.26
CA GLN A 82 -10.51 21.62 0.68
C GLN A 82 -11.16 20.90 1.89
N SER A 83 -10.35 20.60 2.91
CA SER A 83 -10.88 20.01 4.15
C SER A 83 -11.83 20.97 4.87
N SER A 84 -12.86 20.41 5.49
CA SER A 84 -13.84 21.13 6.31
C SER A 84 -13.64 20.93 7.81
N ASP A 85 -12.65 20.09 8.21
CA ASP A 85 -12.42 19.64 9.57
C ASP A 85 -11.15 20.24 10.21
N ARG A 86 -10.58 21.30 9.62
CA ARG A 86 -9.38 22.00 10.10
C ARG A 86 -8.06 21.20 9.95
N THR A 87 -8.02 20.20 9.06
CA THR A 87 -6.81 19.39 8.80
C THR A 87 -5.56 20.26 8.60
N GLY A 88 -5.63 21.28 7.73
CA GLY A 88 -4.49 22.17 7.43
C GLY A 88 -4.05 23.01 8.63
N GLU A 89 -4.99 23.48 9.46
CA GLU A 89 -4.71 24.24 10.68
C GLU A 89 -4.00 23.37 11.72
N ILE A 90 -4.45 22.14 11.92
CA ILE A 90 -3.81 21.15 12.82
C ILE A 90 -2.36 20.92 12.39
N ALA A 91 -2.12 20.77 11.09
CA ALA A 91 -0.78 20.56 10.53
C ALA A 91 0.16 21.75 10.81
N GLN A 92 -0.31 22.98 10.61
CA GLN A 92 0.48 24.20 10.90
C GLN A 92 0.80 24.34 12.39
N ASN A 93 -0.19 24.16 13.26
CA ASN A 93 -0.02 24.22 14.71
C ASN A 93 0.97 23.17 15.21
N LEU A 94 0.93 21.97 14.66
CA LEU A 94 1.89 20.90 14.96
C LEU A 94 3.32 21.32 14.59
N ALA A 95 3.54 21.81 13.37
CA ALA A 95 4.87 22.23 12.92
C ALA A 95 5.42 23.37 13.77
N GLN A 96 4.56 24.31 14.18
CA GLN A 96 4.92 25.39 15.09
C GLN A 96 5.35 24.85 16.45
N SER A 97 4.57 23.92 17.02
CA SER A 97 4.86 23.32 18.34
C SER A 97 6.19 22.54 18.37
N LEU A 98 6.59 21.99 17.21
CA LEU A 98 7.84 21.26 17.04
C LEU A 98 9.02 22.12 16.57
N ASN A 99 8.83 23.44 16.36
CA ASN A 99 9.80 24.33 15.76
C ASN A 99 10.28 23.86 14.37
N LYS A 100 9.37 23.31 13.56
CA LYS A 100 9.62 22.71 12.23
C LYS A 100 8.90 23.44 11.10
N MET A 101 8.51 24.71 11.28
CA MET A 101 7.85 25.53 10.26
C MET A 101 8.66 25.67 8.97
N ASN A 102 9.97 25.63 9.06
CA ASN A 102 10.86 25.66 7.89
C ASN A 102 10.91 24.34 7.10
N GLN A 103 10.40 23.26 7.67
CA GLN A 103 10.37 21.94 7.05
C GLN A 103 8.99 21.59 6.45
N LEU A 104 7.92 22.27 6.89
CA LEU A 104 6.55 22.05 6.43
C LEU A 104 6.02 23.25 5.65
N ILE A 105 5.49 22.98 4.46
CA ILE A 105 4.70 23.91 3.65
C ILE A 105 3.29 23.35 3.57
N VAL A 106 2.30 24.11 4.01
CA VAL A 106 0.89 23.76 3.87
C VAL A 106 0.30 24.61 2.76
N ILE A 107 -0.24 23.99 1.73
CA ILE A 107 -0.95 24.65 0.64
C ILE A 107 -2.42 24.22 0.64
N PHE A 108 -3.31 25.16 0.32
CA PHE A 108 -4.73 24.88 0.14
C PHE A 108 -5.00 24.51 -1.31
N GLY A 109 -5.62 23.34 -1.51
CA GLY A 109 -5.89 22.78 -2.83
C GLY A 109 -6.84 23.64 -3.63
N LYS A 110 -6.53 23.82 -4.92
CA LYS A 110 -7.43 24.45 -5.88
C LYS A 110 -8.58 23.50 -6.20
N PRO A 111 -9.74 24.03 -6.66
CA PRO A 111 -10.85 23.19 -7.11
C PRO A 111 -10.41 22.11 -8.09
N LEU A 112 -11.06 20.94 -8.02
CA LEU A 112 -10.71 19.78 -8.85
C LEU A 112 -10.78 20.14 -10.33
N ALA A 113 -9.67 19.97 -11.03
CA ALA A 113 -9.60 20.22 -12.46
C ALA A 113 -10.22 19.05 -13.25
N SER A 114 -10.77 19.35 -14.43
CA SER A 114 -11.43 18.34 -15.27
C SER A 114 -10.51 17.18 -15.63
N GLY A 115 -10.99 15.96 -15.45
CA GLY A 115 -10.29 14.70 -15.75
C GLY A 115 -9.27 14.27 -14.69
N TRP A 116 -9.16 14.96 -13.55
CA TRP A 116 -8.32 14.57 -12.44
C TRP A 116 -9.11 13.85 -11.34
N SER A 117 -8.46 12.93 -10.64
CA SER A 117 -8.91 12.48 -9.33
C SER A 117 -8.42 13.44 -8.25
N GLY A 118 -9.13 13.55 -7.13
CA GLY A 118 -8.74 14.46 -6.03
C GLY A 118 -7.31 14.24 -5.56
N LYS A 119 -6.93 12.99 -5.31
CA LYS A 119 -5.58 12.61 -4.85
C LYS A 119 -4.50 13.03 -5.85
N LEU A 120 -4.66 12.66 -7.12
CA LEU A 120 -3.66 13.00 -8.16
C LEU A 120 -3.58 14.51 -8.39
N TRP A 121 -4.72 15.23 -8.30
CA TRP A 121 -4.72 16.68 -8.43
C TRP A 121 -4.00 17.36 -7.26
N ALA A 122 -4.20 16.88 -6.05
CA ALA A 122 -3.46 17.37 -4.89
C ALA A 122 -1.95 17.06 -5.01
N MET A 123 -1.58 15.86 -5.46
CA MET A 123 -0.17 15.50 -5.69
C MET A 123 0.49 16.41 -6.73
N GLU A 124 -0.18 16.69 -7.85
CA GLU A 124 0.31 17.61 -8.89
C GLU A 124 0.54 19.01 -8.33
N GLN A 125 -0.43 19.54 -7.55
CA GLN A 125 -0.28 20.85 -6.91
C GLN A 125 0.89 20.87 -5.92
N GLY A 126 1.11 19.81 -5.16
CA GLY A 126 2.26 19.68 -4.26
C GLY A 126 3.59 19.71 -5.01
N ILE A 127 3.70 19.03 -6.15
CA ILE A 127 4.90 19.06 -7.00
C ILE A 127 5.13 20.45 -7.58
N GLN A 128 4.08 21.13 -8.02
CA GLN A 128 4.20 22.51 -8.52
C GLN A 128 4.65 23.46 -7.40
N ALA A 129 4.10 23.32 -6.19
CA ALA A 129 4.54 24.10 -5.04
C ALA A 129 6.03 23.86 -4.70
N ALA A 130 6.52 22.61 -4.83
CA ALA A 130 7.95 22.31 -4.65
C ALA A 130 8.82 23.09 -5.65
N LYS A 131 8.38 23.23 -6.90
CA LYS A 131 9.08 24.02 -7.93
C LYS A 131 9.02 25.51 -7.63
N GLU A 132 7.85 26.04 -7.26
CA GLU A 132 7.65 27.45 -6.92
C GLU A 132 8.48 27.90 -5.72
N GLN A 133 8.66 27.01 -4.73
CA GLN A 133 9.50 27.23 -3.55
C GLN A 133 10.99 26.97 -3.80
N ALA A 134 11.37 26.74 -5.06
CA ALA A 134 12.75 26.40 -5.46
C ALA A 134 13.34 25.20 -4.66
N LEU A 135 12.49 24.35 -4.11
CA LEU A 135 12.92 23.07 -3.58
C LEU A 135 13.40 22.23 -4.75
N ASN A 136 14.63 21.79 -4.72
CA ASN A 136 15.22 21.02 -5.82
C ASN A 136 15.47 19.56 -5.37
N PRO A 137 14.42 18.80 -4.99
CA PRO A 137 14.60 17.46 -4.47
C PRO A 137 15.09 16.50 -5.56
N GLN A 138 15.92 15.55 -5.18
CA GLN A 138 16.28 14.42 -6.04
C GLN A 138 15.20 13.32 -6.00
N TYR A 139 14.44 13.27 -4.92
CA TYR A 139 13.35 12.32 -4.72
C TYR A 139 12.07 13.00 -4.25
N PHE A 140 10.96 12.48 -4.73
CA PHE A 140 9.66 12.69 -4.10
C PHE A 140 9.27 11.48 -3.26
N LEU A 141 8.78 11.72 -2.04
CA LEU A 141 8.11 10.74 -1.21
C LEU A 141 6.61 10.99 -1.29
N PHE A 142 5.87 10.16 -2.01
CA PHE A 142 4.41 10.18 -1.99
C PHE A 142 3.93 9.32 -0.83
N THR A 143 3.15 9.90 0.07
CA THR A 143 2.58 9.19 1.22
C THR A 143 1.19 9.73 1.54
N ASP A 144 0.30 8.84 1.96
CA ASP A 144 -1.05 9.23 2.36
C ASP A 144 -1.03 9.92 3.75
N ALA A 145 -2.02 10.77 4.01
CA ALA A 145 -2.11 11.57 5.23
C ALA A 145 -2.43 10.75 6.50
N ASP A 146 -2.79 9.49 6.33
CA ASP A 146 -3.08 8.53 7.40
C ASP A 146 -1.94 7.53 7.66
N ILE A 147 -0.74 7.77 7.12
CA ILE A 147 0.40 6.87 7.29
C ILE A 147 1.35 7.39 8.37
N GLN A 148 1.62 6.55 9.36
CA GLN A 148 2.64 6.76 10.36
C GLN A 148 3.93 6.06 9.94
N HIS A 149 5.05 6.80 9.92
CA HIS A 149 6.38 6.30 9.58
C HIS A 149 7.25 6.11 10.82
N HIS A 150 8.02 5.03 10.88
CA HIS A 150 9.11 4.94 11.85
C HIS A 150 10.17 6.01 11.57
N SER A 151 10.87 6.48 12.58
CA SER A 151 11.86 7.55 12.44
C SER A 151 12.99 7.24 11.45
N SER A 152 13.35 5.98 11.25
CA SER A 152 14.36 5.52 10.30
C SER A 152 13.85 5.27 8.88
N ASN A 153 12.52 5.28 8.67
CA ASN A 153 11.93 4.78 7.42
C ASN A 153 12.44 5.51 6.17
N LEU A 154 12.48 6.85 6.19
CA LEU A 154 12.95 7.63 5.04
C LEU A 154 14.40 7.31 4.70
N LYS A 155 15.26 7.23 5.72
CA LYS A 155 16.67 6.90 5.58
C LYS A 155 16.87 5.52 4.95
N GLU A 156 16.14 4.51 5.43
CA GLU A 156 16.20 3.14 4.91
C GLU A 156 15.72 3.05 3.46
N LEU A 157 14.62 3.74 3.13
CA LEU A 157 14.11 3.82 1.76
C LEU A 157 15.14 4.42 0.80
N VAL A 158 15.74 5.55 1.18
CA VAL A 158 16.72 6.24 0.35
C VAL A 158 17.97 5.40 0.17
N ILE A 159 18.49 4.79 1.24
CA ILE A 159 19.67 3.92 1.16
C ILE A 159 19.41 2.76 0.18
N LYS A 160 18.29 2.06 0.33
CA LYS A 160 17.91 0.99 -0.59
C LYS A 160 17.83 1.47 -2.03
N THR A 161 17.15 2.61 -2.24
CA THR A 161 16.95 3.17 -3.59
C THR A 161 18.26 3.55 -4.25
N GLU A 162 19.21 4.12 -3.51
CA GLU A 162 20.53 4.48 -4.01
C GLU A 162 21.41 3.26 -4.26
N GLN A 163 21.51 2.33 -3.30
CA GLN A 163 22.38 1.17 -3.40
C GLN A 163 21.97 0.21 -4.51
N GLU A 164 20.67 0.04 -4.75
CA GLU A 164 20.16 -0.82 -5.81
C GLU A 164 19.85 -0.05 -7.10
N ASN A 165 20.18 1.25 -7.15
CA ASN A 165 19.92 2.13 -8.28
C ASN A 165 18.47 2.04 -8.79
N LEU A 166 17.50 2.20 -7.88
CA LEU A 166 16.07 2.08 -8.20
C LEU A 166 15.48 3.41 -8.67
N ALA A 167 14.56 3.37 -9.62
CA ALA A 167 13.76 4.52 -10.03
C ALA A 167 12.60 4.79 -9.06
N LEU A 168 12.04 3.72 -8.49
CA LEU A 168 10.90 3.76 -7.61
C LEU A 168 11.02 2.66 -6.55
N THR A 169 10.83 3.02 -5.28
CA THR A 169 10.75 2.09 -4.15
C THR A 169 9.43 2.29 -3.45
N SER A 170 8.63 1.24 -3.35
CA SER A 170 7.33 1.29 -2.70
C SER A 170 7.23 0.29 -1.55
N LEU A 171 6.53 0.68 -0.50
CA LEU A 171 6.25 -0.17 0.66
C LEU A 171 4.76 -0.48 0.75
N MET A 172 4.45 -1.77 0.83
CA MET A 172 3.14 -2.21 1.29
C MET A 172 3.04 -1.91 2.79
N VAL A 173 2.41 -0.78 3.12
CA VAL A 173 2.27 -0.34 4.51
C VAL A 173 1.50 -1.37 5.33
N LEU A 174 1.82 -1.49 6.61
CA LEU A 174 1.05 -2.31 7.54
C LEU A 174 -0.34 -1.71 7.69
N LEU A 175 -1.35 -2.44 7.28
CA LEU A 175 -2.73 -2.06 7.54
C LEU A 175 -3.08 -2.38 9.00
N ARG A 176 -3.89 -1.54 9.63
CA ARG A 176 -4.36 -1.76 11.00
C ARG A 176 -5.07 -3.11 11.11
N CYS A 177 -4.79 -3.85 12.18
CA CYS A 177 -5.36 -5.17 12.48
C CYS A 177 -5.74 -5.30 13.96
N GLU A 178 -6.64 -4.45 14.45
CA GLU A 178 -7.06 -4.41 15.85
C GLU A 178 -8.46 -4.97 16.07
N SER A 179 -9.42 -4.60 15.21
CA SER A 179 -10.78 -5.09 15.28
C SER A 179 -10.90 -6.55 14.82
N PHE A 180 -12.02 -7.20 15.13
CA PHE A 180 -12.30 -8.57 14.66
C PHE A 180 -12.30 -8.67 13.13
N TRP A 181 -12.96 -7.71 12.46
CA TRP A 181 -13.07 -7.70 11.00
C TRP A 181 -11.74 -7.41 10.32
N GLU A 182 -10.93 -6.52 10.89
CA GLU A 182 -9.57 -6.28 10.40
C GLU A 182 -8.71 -7.54 10.49
N LYS A 183 -8.66 -8.21 11.64
CA LYS A 183 -7.90 -9.45 11.85
C LYS A 183 -8.33 -10.57 10.90
N PHE A 184 -9.61 -10.60 10.53
CA PHE A 184 -10.16 -11.64 9.67
C PHE A 184 -9.94 -11.35 8.17
N LEU A 185 -10.09 -10.10 7.74
CA LEU A 185 -10.13 -9.74 6.30
C LEU A 185 -8.87 -9.08 5.77
N ILE A 186 -8.12 -8.31 6.58
CA ILE A 186 -6.92 -7.63 6.11
C ILE A 186 -5.82 -8.62 5.65
N PRO A 187 -5.51 -9.71 6.36
CA PRO A 187 -4.55 -10.69 5.87
C PRO A 187 -4.98 -11.32 4.52
N ALA A 188 -6.29 -11.54 4.33
CA ALA A 188 -6.82 -12.05 3.07
C ALA A 188 -6.68 -11.01 1.93
N PHE A 189 -6.90 -9.73 2.21
CA PHE A 189 -6.70 -8.65 1.25
C PHE A 189 -5.23 -8.57 0.79
N VAL A 190 -4.29 -8.63 1.73
CA VAL A 190 -2.85 -8.58 1.40
C VAL A 190 -2.40 -9.83 0.65
N PHE A 191 -2.90 -11.02 1.04
CA PHE A 191 -2.66 -12.26 0.31
C PHE A 191 -3.14 -12.16 -1.15
N PHE A 192 -4.33 -11.56 -1.34
CA PHE A 192 -4.88 -11.35 -2.67
C PHE A 192 -4.05 -10.35 -3.49
N PHE A 193 -3.59 -9.26 -2.87
CA PHE A 193 -2.72 -8.28 -3.53
C PHE A 193 -1.41 -8.91 -3.99
N GLN A 194 -0.72 -9.69 -3.14
CA GLN A 194 0.50 -10.40 -3.52
C GLN A 194 0.26 -11.47 -4.60
N LYS A 195 -0.92 -12.09 -4.63
CA LYS A 195 -1.30 -13.02 -5.70
C LYS A 195 -1.53 -12.30 -7.03
N LEU A 196 -2.12 -11.11 -7.03
CA LEU A 196 -2.26 -10.29 -8.24
C LEU A 196 -0.92 -9.76 -8.74
N TYR A 197 -0.06 -9.34 -7.83
CA TYR A 197 1.23 -8.74 -8.10
C TYR A 197 2.34 -9.44 -7.32
N PRO A 198 2.79 -10.65 -7.73
CA PRO A 198 3.90 -11.33 -7.05
C PRO A 198 5.12 -10.41 -6.94
N PHE A 199 5.51 -10.06 -5.72
CA PHE A 199 6.60 -9.09 -5.48
C PHE A 199 7.92 -9.51 -6.14
N PRO A 200 8.32 -10.81 -6.15
CA PRO A 200 9.51 -11.22 -6.90
C PRO A 200 9.45 -10.91 -8.40
N TRP A 201 8.26 -10.92 -9.01
CA TRP A 201 8.11 -10.54 -10.42
C TRP A 201 8.07 -9.02 -10.61
N VAL A 202 7.46 -8.29 -9.67
CA VAL A 202 7.50 -6.82 -9.68
C VAL A 202 8.94 -6.33 -9.57
N ASN A 203 9.73 -6.95 -8.70
CA ASN A 203 11.12 -6.57 -8.42
C ASN A 203 12.12 -7.07 -9.48
N ASN A 204 11.70 -8.00 -10.33
CA ASN A 204 12.55 -8.48 -11.42
C ASN A 204 12.49 -7.50 -12.62
N PRO A 205 13.60 -6.84 -13.00
CA PRO A 205 13.62 -5.90 -14.12
C PRO A 205 13.27 -6.56 -15.48
N GLN A 206 13.50 -7.86 -15.64
CA GLN A 206 13.17 -8.60 -16.85
C GLN A 206 11.68 -8.96 -16.97
N CYS A 207 10.93 -8.90 -15.87
CA CYS A 207 9.50 -9.16 -15.86
C CYS A 207 8.72 -7.88 -16.16
N LYS A 208 7.68 -7.97 -17.01
CA LYS A 208 6.82 -6.82 -17.33
C LYS A 208 5.88 -6.43 -16.18
N MET A 209 5.68 -7.31 -15.21
CA MET A 209 4.79 -7.03 -14.08
C MET A 209 5.33 -5.88 -13.24
N ALA A 210 4.45 -4.92 -12.94
CA ALA A 210 4.78 -3.77 -12.11
C ALA A 210 3.59 -3.43 -11.21
N ALA A 211 3.88 -3.05 -9.99
CA ALA A 211 2.91 -2.55 -9.02
C ALA A 211 3.64 -1.67 -7.99
N ALA A 212 2.87 -0.82 -7.33
CA ALA A 212 3.26 -0.07 -6.15
C ALA A 212 2.08 -0.04 -5.17
N ALA A 213 2.34 0.31 -3.92
CA ALA A 213 1.33 0.54 -2.89
C ALA A 213 1.35 2.02 -2.52
N GLY A 214 0.22 2.70 -2.72
CA GLY A 214 0.11 4.16 -2.70
C GLY A 214 0.39 4.84 -1.35
N GLY A 215 0.41 4.07 -0.25
CA GLY A 215 0.65 4.61 1.09
C GLY A 215 2.10 5.07 1.32
N CYS A 216 3.09 4.54 0.59
CA CYS A 216 4.49 4.96 0.70
C CYS A 216 5.26 4.64 -0.57
N ILE A 217 5.57 5.66 -1.37
CA ILE A 217 6.32 5.55 -2.63
C ILE A 217 7.43 6.60 -2.66
N LEU A 218 8.68 6.15 -2.67
CA LEU A 218 9.84 7.00 -2.97
C LEU A 218 10.17 6.87 -4.47
N ILE A 219 10.19 7.99 -5.19
CA ILE A 219 10.45 8.02 -6.64
C ILE A 219 11.53 9.04 -6.97
N ARG A 220 12.47 8.68 -7.84
CA ARG A 220 13.40 9.66 -8.40
C ARG A 220 12.64 10.72 -9.18
N ARG A 221 12.99 12.01 -8.94
CA ARG A 221 12.36 13.11 -9.70
C ARG A 221 12.53 12.92 -11.20
N GLU A 222 13.73 12.59 -11.65
CA GLU A 222 13.98 12.32 -13.06
C GLU A 222 13.09 11.22 -13.64
N ALA A 223 12.89 10.13 -12.91
CA ALA A 223 12.01 9.04 -13.34
C ALA A 223 10.55 9.49 -13.45
N LEU A 224 10.08 10.33 -12.53
CA LEU A 224 8.74 10.93 -12.60
C LEU A 224 8.61 11.89 -13.79
N GLU A 225 9.60 12.75 -14.02
CA GLU A 225 9.61 13.70 -15.14
C GLU A 225 9.64 12.97 -16.49
N ASN A 226 10.41 11.90 -16.61
CA ASN A 226 10.54 11.10 -17.82
C ASN A 226 9.24 10.41 -18.27
N ILE A 227 8.34 10.10 -17.33
CA ILE A 227 7.02 9.55 -17.66
C ILE A 227 5.96 10.64 -17.91
N GLY A 228 6.33 11.92 -17.84
CA GLY A 228 5.41 13.06 -18.01
C GLY A 228 4.74 13.52 -16.71
N GLY A 229 5.35 13.24 -15.54
CA GLY A 229 4.84 13.66 -14.23
C GLY A 229 3.57 12.93 -13.80
N VAL A 230 2.98 13.40 -12.71
CA VAL A 230 1.68 12.90 -12.21
C VAL A 230 0.56 13.17 -13.23
N ALA A 231 0.70 14.18 -14.07
CA ALA A 231 -0.25 14.48 -15.14
C ALA A 231 -0.45 13.31 -16.11
N SER A 232 0.56 12.47 -16.31
CA SER A 232 0.46 11.27 -17.14
C SER A 232 -0.47 10.18 -16.56
N LEU A 233 -0.87 10.31 -15.29
CA LEU A 233 -1.74 9.39 -14.57
C LEU A 233 -3.19 9.89 -14.50
N LYS A 234 -3.50 11.03 -15.06
CA LYS A 234 -4.75 11.78 -14.90
C LYS A 234 -6.01 10.93 -15.04
N GLU A 235 -6.04 10.01 -15.99
CA GLU A 235 -7.20 9.13 -16.26
C GLU A 235 -7.02 7.72 -15.69
N SER A 236 -5.97 7.51 -14.86
CA SER A 236 -5.70 6.19 -14.32
C SER A 236 -6.67 5.86 -13.21
N LEU A 237 -7.28 4.69 -13.28
CA LEU A 237 -8.19 4.16 -12.25
C LEU A 237 -7.41 3.69 -11.01
N ILE A 238 -6.18 3.21 -11.22
CA ILE A 238 -5.29 2.71 -10.18
C ILE A 238 -3.96 3.44 -10.36
N ASP A 239 -3.83 4.55 -9.66
CA ASP A 239 -2.76 5.52 -9.83
C ASP A 239 -1.37 4.96 -9.51
N ASP A 240 -1.22 4.27 -8.37
CA ASP A 240 0.03 3.71 -7.87
C ASP A 240 0.58 2.57 -8.77
N CYS A 241 -0.25 1.62 -9.14
CA CYS A 241 0.15 0.55 -10.06
C CYS A 241 0.45 1.08 -11.47
N THR A 242 -0.32 2.07 -11.96
CA THR A 242 -0.06 2.71 -13.26
C THR A 242 1.24 3.51 -13.23
N LEU A 243 1.52 4.23 -12.13
CA LEU A 243 2.80 4.89 -11.92
C LEU A 243 3.97 3.90 -12.05
N ALA A 244 3.91 2.80 -11.30
CA ALA A 244 4.93 1.76 -11.33
C ALA A 244 5.09 1.14 -12.74
N GLN A 245 3.99 0.90 -13.46
CA GLN A 245 4.02 0.37 -14.83
C GLN A 245 4.71 1.33 -15.80
N LYS A 246 4.39 2.62 -15.77
CA LYS A 246 5.01 3.64 -16.62
C LYS A 246 6.50 3.79 -16.32
N VAL A 247 6.88 3.88 -15.04
CA VAL A 247 8.28 3.98 -14.61
C VAL A 247 9.06 2.76 -15.06
N LYS A 248 8.55 1.55 -14.84
CA LYS A 248 9.23 0.32 -15.23
C LYS A 248 9.35 0.16 -16.74
N ALA A 249 8.31 0.52 -17.49
CA ALA A 249 8.34 0.47 -18.95
C ALA A 249 9.37 1.44 -19.56
N PHE A 250 9.47 2.66 -19.00
CA PHE A 250 10.46 3.65 -19.42
C PHE A 250 11.89 3.19 -19.07
N SER A 251 12.11 2.68 -17.86
CA SER A 251 13.41 2.18 -17.41
C SER A 251 13.91 1.03 -18.26
N ASN A 252 13.06 0.07 -18.61
CA ASN A 252 13.44 -1.06 -19.45
C ASN A 252 13.86 -0.65 -20.86
N SER A 253 13.27 0.43 -21.42
CA SER A 253 13.63 0.94 -22.74
C SER A 253 14.98 1.65 -22.79
N ASN A 254 15.43 2.19 -21.65
CA ASN A 254 16.64 3.03 -21.55
C ASN A 254 17.79 2.39 -20.74
N GLN A 255 17.73 1.09 -20.44
CA GLN A 255 18.70 0.34 -19.62
C GLN A 255 18.98 0.96 -18.24
N SER A 256 18.04 1.72 -17.69
CA SER A 256 18.19 2.35 -16.40
C SER A 256 17.22 1.74 -15.39
N THR A 257 17.64 1.73 -14.18
CA THR A 257 16.93 1.60 -12.90
C THR A 257 15.66 0.75 -12.84
N ALA A 258 15.66 -0.24 -11.94
CA ALA A 258 14.50 -1.09 -11.63
C ALA A 258 13.49 -0.38 -10.72
N ILE A 259 12.35 -1.02 -10.49
CA ILE A 259 11.43 -0.68 -9.40
C ILE A 259 11.49 -1.76 -8.31
N TRP A 260 11.16 -1.40 -7.08
CA TRP A 260 11.06 -2.35 -5.99
C TRP A 260 9.79 -2.12 -5.16
N LEU A 261 9.07 -3.20 -4.87
CA LEU A 261 7.91 -3.26 -4.00
C LEU A 261 8.18 -4.27 -2.89
N GLY A 262 8.02 -3.86 -1.65
CA GLY A 262 8.25 -4.75 -0.53
C GLY A 262 7.33 -4.53 0.66
N LEU A 263 7.40 -5.49 1.57
CA LEU A 263 6.77 -5.44 2.89
C LEU A 263 7.61 -4.59 3.83
N THR A 264 6.98 -4.02 4.84
CA THR A 264 7.66 -3.19 5.85
C THR A 264 7.06 -3.41 7.22
N GLN A 265 7.85 -3.13 8.24
CA GLN A 265 7.42 -2.93 9.63
C GLN A 265 7.57 -1.45 10.05
N SER A 266 8.07 -0.60 9.16
CA SER A 266 8.42 0.79 9.43
C SER A 266 7.32 1.79 9.07
N THR A 267 6.21 1.34 8.47
CA THR A 267 5.06 2.19 8.14
C THR A 267 3.74 1.52 8.51
N LEU A 268 2.85 2.28 9.14
CA LEU A 268 1.55 1.81 9.61
C LEU A 268 0.43 2.74 9.11
N SER A 269 -0.64 2.19 8.56
CA SER A 269 -1.86 2.94 8.28
C SER A 269 -2.66 3.13 9.57
N LEU A 270 -3.01 4.38 9.85
CA LEU A 270 -3.82 4.77 11.02
C LEU A 270 -5.31 4.60 10.75
N ARG A 271 -5.69 4.34 9.49
CA ARG A 271 -7.09 4.20 9.07
C ARG A 271 -7.73 2.98 9.72
N ALA A 272 -8.78 3.23 10.49
CA ALA A 272 -9.55 2.19 11.12
C ALA A 272 -10.60 1.60 10.16
N TYR A 273 -10.72 0.27 10.18
CA TYR A 273 -11.77 -0.48 9.50
C TYR A 273 -12.57 -1.29 10.54
N ASP A 274 -13.29 -0.58 11.39
CA ASP A 274 -13.92 -1.16 12.58
C ASP A 274 -15.17 -2.01 12.26
N SER A 275 -15.72 -1.92 11.06
CA SER A 275 -16.92 -2.65 10.64
C SER A 275 -16.70 -3.44 9.34
N LEU A 276 -17.55 -4.45 9.14
CA LEU A 276 -17.58 -5.21 7.88
C LEU A 276 -17.87 -4.28 6.69
N ASP A 277 -18.77 -3.30 6.87
CA ASP A 277 -19.16 -2.37 5.80
C ASP A 277 -18.00 -1.51 5.32
N THR A 278 -17.15 -1.03 6.25
CA THR A 278 -15.99 -0.21 5.89
C THR A 278 -14.96 -1.00 5.09
N ILE A 279 -14.68 -2.24 5.49
CA ILE A 279 -13.77 -3.13 4.75
C ILE A 279 -14.39 -3.54 3.41
N TRP A 280 -15.68 -3.88 3.41
CA TRP A 280 -16.39 -4.24 2.18
C TRP A 280 -16.33 -3.12 1.15
N ASN A 281 -16.61 -1.91 1.55
CA ASN A 281 -16.57 -0.75 0.66
C ASN A 281 -15.16 -0.49 0.12
N MET A 282 -14.11 -0.66 0.95
CA MET A 282 -12.73 -0.56 0.52
C MET A 282 -12.41 -1.62 -0.55
N ILE A 283 -12.71 -2.90 -0.28
CA ILE A 283 -12.42 -4.01 -1.18
C ILE A 283 -13.26 -3.91 -2.46
N ALA A 284 -14.56 -3.65 -2.36
CA ALA A 284 -15.45 -3.58 -3.50
C ALA A 284 -15.06 -2.46 -4.47
N ARG A 285 -14.75 -1.27 -3.94
CA ARG A 285 -14.25 -0.15 -4.73
C ARG A 285 -12.96 -0.51 -5.46
N THR A 286 -11.97 -1.06 -4.74
CA THR A 286 -10.68 -1.44 -5.32
C THR A 286 -10.83 -2.54 -6.36
N ALA A 287 -11.61 -3.60 -6.06
CA ALA A 287 -11.81 -4.71 -6.97
C ALA A 287 -12.54 -4.30 -8.26
N TYR A 288 -13.60 -3.48 -8.15
CA TYR A 288 -14.35 -3.07 -9.33
C TYR A 288 -13.57 -2.09 -10.21
N THR A 289 -12.73 -1.26 -9.60
CA THR A 289 -11.77 -0.42 -10.31
C THR A 289 -10.75 -1.27 -11.08
N GLN A 290 -10.21 -2.34 -10.47
CA GLN A 290 -9.31 -3.30 -11.13
C GLN A 290 -9.96 -3.97 -12.35
N LEU A 291 -11.27 -4.10 -12.37
CA LEU A 291 -12.03 -4.68 -13.47
C LEU A 291 -12.49 -3.64 -14.50
N TYR A 292 -11.96 -2.41 -14.46
CA TYR A 292 -12.32 -1.32 -15.36
C TYR A 292 -13.84 -1.06 -15.42
N TYR A 293 -14.54 -1.27 -14.30
CA TYR A 293 -16.01 -1.19 -14.19
C TYR A 293 -16.75 -2.08 -15.22
N ASN A 294 -16.12 -3.15 -15.71
CA ASN A 294 -16.68 -4.04 -16.73
C ASN A 294 -17.46 -5.20 -16.09
N PRO A 295 -18.79 -5.31 -16.32
CA PRO A 295 -19.61 -6.38 -15.74
C PRO A 295 -19.22 -7.77 -16.23
N GLY A 296 -18.74 -7.91 -17.48
CA GLY A 296 -18.29 -9.18 -18.02
C GLY A 296 -17.03 -9.68 -17.32
N LEU A 297 -16.06 -8.80 -17.03
CA LEU A 297 -14.88 -9.13 -16.24
C LEU A 297 -15.28 -9.47 -14.79
N LEU A 298 -16.28 -8.79 -14.23
CA LEU A 298 -16.80 -9.11 -12.90
C LEU A 298 -17.37 -10.53 -12.84
N LEU A 299 -18.22 -10.91 -13.80
CA LEU A 299 -18.78 -12.26 -13.87
C LEU A 299 -17.69 -13.34 -14.06
N GLY A 300 -16.71 -13.06 -14.94
CA GLY A 300 -15.55 -13.93 -15.13
C GLY A 300 -14.73 -14.09 -13.86
N THR A 301 -14.52 -13.00 -13.12
CA THR A 301 -13.82 -13.01 -11.82
C THR A 301 -14.60 -13.79 -10.77
N LEU A 302 -15.91 -13.62 -10.65
CA LEU A 302 -16.75 -14.38 -9.72
C LEU A 302 -16.70 -15.88 -10.02
N PHE A 303 -16.77 -16.26 -11.29
CA PHE A 303 -16.62 -17.67 -11.71
C PHE A 303 -15.22 -18.20 -11.35
N GLY A 304 -14.18 -17.45 -11.70
CA GLY A 304 -12.79 -17.81 -11.38
C GLY A 304 -12.55 -17.94 -9.87
N MET A 305 -13.06 -17.02 -9.07
CA MET A 305 -12.96 -17.06 -7.60
C MET A 305 -13.71 -18.28 -7.02
N THR A 306 -14.90 -18.59 -7.55
CA THR A 306 -15.64 -19.79 -7.17
C THR A 306 -14.84 -21.06 -7.46
N LEU A 307 -14.26 -21.17 -8.63
CA LEU A 307 -13.43 -22.30 -9.02
C LEU A 307 -12.17 -22.43 -8.17
N VAL A 308 -11.49 -21.32 -7.90
CA VAL A 308 -10.22 -21.31 -7.16
C VAL A 308 -10.42 -21.53 -5.67
N TYR A 309 -11.43 -20.92 -5.05
CA TYR A 309 -11.56 -20.89 -3.59
C TYR A 309 -12.72 -21.72 -3.04
N LEU A 310 -13.85 -21.82 -3.75
CA LEU A 310 -15.04 -22.51 -3.24
C LEU A 310 -15.15 -23.95 -3.75
N MET A 311 -14.52 -24.29 -4.86
CA MET A 311 -14.64 -25.62 -5.45
C MET A 311 -14.12 -26.72 -4.51
N ALA A 312 -12.97 -26.49 -3.84
CA ALA A 312 -12.39 -27.48 -2.93
C ALA A 312 -13.31 -27.78 -1.72
N PRO A 313 -13.76 -26.80 -0.91
CA PRO A 313 -14.69 -27.08 0.20
C PRO A 313 -16.02 -27.68 -0.27
N ILE A 314 -16.59 -27.24 -1.38
CA ILE A 314 -17.82 -27.82 -1.95
C ILE A 314 -17.60 -29.30 -2.33
N ALA A 315 -16.50 -29.61 -3.01
CA ALA A 315 -16.16 -30.97 -3.41
C ALA A 315 -15.88 -31.88 -2.22
N VAL A 316 -15.36 -31.40 -1.10
CA VAL A 316 -15.23 -32.15 0.16
C VAL A 316 -16.63 -32.53 0.66
N LEU A 317 -17.56 -31.59 0.75
CA LEU A 317 -18.92 -31.84 1.22
C LEU A 317 -19.64 -32.87 0.32
N VAL A 318 -19.56 -32.69 -0.98
CA VAL A 318 -20.18 -33.65 -1.95
C VAL A 318 -19.51 -35.01 -1.87
N GLY A 319 -18.19 -35.09 -1.76
CA GLY A 319 -17.43 -36.33 -1.64
C GLY A 319 -17.80 -37.13 -0.39
N LEU A 320 -18.05 -36.44 0.74
CA LEU A 320 -18.53 -37.06 1.99
C LEU A 320 -19.95 -37.62 1.83
N VAL A 321 -20.88 -36.83 1.28
CA VAL A 321 -22.28 -37.24 1.12
C VAL A 321 -22.41 -38.40 0.14
N THR A 322 -21.63 -38.38 -0.95
CA THR A 322 -21.71 -39.43 -1.99
C THR A 322 -20.74 -40.58 -1.78
N SER A 323 -19.98 -40.60 -0.69
CA SER A 323 -18.93 -41.58 -0.40
C SER A 323 -17.93 -41.76 -1.58
N ASN A 324 -17.65 -40.66 -2.31
CA ASN A 324 -16.78 -40.70 -3.48
C ASN A 324 -15.32 -40.44 -3.04
N GLY A 325 -14.56 -41.50 -2.81
CA GLY A 325 -13.16 -41.43 -2.34
C GLY A 325 -12.24 -40.61 -3.23
N PRO A 326 -12.18 -40.82 -4.55
CA PRO A 326 -11.35 -40.00 -5.45
C PRO A 326 -11.67 -38.51 -5.40
N LEU A 327 -12.93 -38.10 -5.38
CA LEU A 327 -13.36 -36.72 -5.26
C LEU A 327 -12.89 -36.10 -3.93
N LEU A 328 -13.09 -36.84 -2.84
CA LEU A 328 -12.72 -36.43 -1.50
C LEU A 328 -11.18 -36.19 -1.39
N THR A 329 -10.40 -37.12 -1.92
CA THR A 329 -8.92 -37.02 -1.91
C THR A 329 -8.45 -35.76 -2.66
N VAL A 330 -8.91 -35.54 -3.91
CA VAL A 330 -8.54 -34.37 -4.71
C VAL A 330 -8.93 -33.08 -3.99
N ALA A 331 -10.15 -33.02 -3.45
CA ALA A 331 -10.67 -31.84 -2.78
C ALA A 331 -9.89 -31.50 -1.50
N ILE A 332 -9.59 -32.50 -0.65
CA ILE A 332 -8.81 -32.31 0.58
C ILE A 332 -7.39 -31.83 0.26
N VAL A 333 -6.71 -32.46 -0.70
CA VAL A 333 -5.37 -32.04 -1.12
C VAL A 333 -5.38 -30.58 -1.59
N THR A 334 -6.35 -30.21 -2.44
CA THR A 334 -6.50 -28.83 -2.91
C THR A 334 -6.69 -27.84 -1.76
N TRP A 335 -7.59 -28.18 -0.81
CA TRP A 335 -7.87 -27.32 0.33
C TRP A 335 -6.66 -27.17 1.27
N ILE A 336 -5.91 -28.25 1.49
CA ILE A 336 -4.66 -28.20 2.28
C ILE A 336 -3.63 -27.29 1.60
N LEU A 337 -3.40 -27.40 0.29
CA LEU A 337 -2.49 -26.53 -0.46
C LEU A 337 -2.90 -25.07 -0.34
N MET A 338 -4.17 -24.76 -0.50
CA MET A 338 -4.73 -23.42 -0.33
C MET A 338 -4.48 -22.88 1.09
N ALA A 339 -4.79 -23.70 2.11
CA ALA A 339 -4.62 -23.33 3.51
C ALA A 339 -3.15 -23.08 3.86
N ILE A 340 -2.22 -23.93 3.40
CA ILE A 340 -0.78 -23.76 3.63
C ILE A 340 -0.28 -22.45 3.03
N ALA A 341 -0.64 -22.15 1.77
CA ALA A 341 -0.23 -20.92 1.11
C ALA A 341 -0.75 -19.66 1.84
N TYR A 342 -2.02 -19.68 2.27
CA TYR A 342 -2.61 -18.58 3.02
C TYR A 342 -2.01 -18.44 4.43
N LEU A 343 -1.91 -19.54 5.18
CA LEU A 343 -1.45 -19.51 6.57
C LEU A 343 0.02 -19.14 6.68
N TYR A 344 0.85 -19.53 5.71
CA TYR A 344 2.25 -19.12 5.68
C TYR A 344 2.39 -17.59 5.63
N LEU A 345 1.65 -16.95 4.74
CA LEU A 345 1.65 -15.49 4.62
C LEU A 345 0.97 -14.83 5.82
N ALA A 346 -0.21 -15.32 6.22
CA ALA A 346 -0.96 -14.78 7.35
C ALA A 346 -0.16 -14.88 8.66
N ARG A 347 0.57 -15.98 8.88
CA ARG A 347 1.45 -16.13 10.04
C ARG A 347 2.58 -15.10 10.03
N SER A 348 3.23 -14.89 8.88
CA SER A 348 4.26 -13.85 8.74
C SER A 348 3.68 -12.47 9.09
N TRP A 349 2.45 -12.17 8.69
CA TRP A 349 1.75 -10.94 9.05
C TRP A 349 1.42 -10.88 10.54
N ILE A 350 0.91 -11.97 11.13
CA ILE A 350 0.59 -12.04 12.57
C ILE A 350 1.86 -11.88 13.41
N GLU A 351 2.98 -12.49 13.03
CA GLU A 351 4.27 -12.34 13.73
C GLU A 351 4.80 -10.90 13.64
N ILE A 352 4.49 -10.19 12.55
CA ILE A 352 4.77 -8.75 12.37
C ILE A 352 3.90 -7.92 13.32
N PHE A 353 2.61 -8.28 13.48
CA PHE A 353 1.66 -7.61 14.38
C PHE A 353 1.74 -8.07 15.84
N ALA A 354 2.39 -9.21 16.15
CA ALA A 354 2.60 -9.62 17.54
C ALA A 354 3.44 -8.56 18.28
N PRO A 355 3.18 -8.30 19.57
CA PRO A 355 3.47 -7.03 20.27
C PRO A 355 4.96 -6.72 20.47
N LYS A 356 5.71 -6.56 19.40
CA LYS A 356 7.00 -5.84 19.41
C LYS A 356 6.80 -4.31 19.31
N ILE A 357 5.56 -3.87 19.12
CA ILE A 357 5.16 -2.46 18.99
C ILE A 357 5.51 -1.59 20.21
N PRO A 358 5.55 -2.05 21.47
CA PRO A 358 5.88 -1.16 22.60
C PRO A 358 7.35 -0.75 22.71
N GLN A 359 8.29 -1.43 22.06
CA GLN A 359 9.73 -1.16 22.27
C GLN A 359 10.37 -0.21 21.25
N CYS A 360 9.78 -0.05 20.06
CA CYS A 360 10.32 0.84 19.01
C CYS A 360 9.58 2.16 18.87
N TRP A 361 8.35 2.27 19.38
CA TRP A 361 7.52 3.46 19.32
C TRP A 361 7.57 4.17 20.67
N GLY A 362 8.58 5.00 20.86
CA GLY A 362 8.77 5.75 22.12
C GLY A 362 7.46 6.38 22.58
N THR A 363 7.04 5.99 23.78
CA THR A 363 6.00 6.52 24.67
C THR A 363 5.15 7.67 24.12
N LEU A 364 4.27 7.43 23.18
CA LEU A 364 3.10 8.25 22.96
C LEU A 364 1.99 7.67 23.85
N LYS A 365 1.73 8.33 24.99
CA LYS A 365 0.56 8.02 25.81
C LYS A 365 -0.69 8.11 24.94
N PRO A 366 -1.64 7.14 25.05
CA PRO A 366 -2.94 7.29 24.41
C PRO A 366 -3.57 8.60 24.90
N ILE A 367 -4.02 9.43 23.98
CA ILE A 367 -4.77 10.65 24.30
C ILE A 367 -6.04 10.19 25.01
N ASN A 368 -6.13 10.48 26.29
CA ASN A 368 -7.31 10.24 27.11
C ASN A 368 -8.50 10.93 26.48
N ARG A 369 -9.51 10.18 26.01
CA ARG A 369 -10.78 10.67 25.45
C ARG A 369 -11.67 11.39 26.47
N GLU A 370 -11.16 11.72 27.66
CA GLU A 370 -11.90 12.47 28.68
C GLU A 370 -11.33 13.88 28.82
N ARG A 371 -11.95 14.84 28.14
CA ARG A 371 -12.18 16.25 28.53
C ARG A 371 -12.50 17.15 27.36
N PHE A 372 -13.72 17.05 26.86
CA PHE A 372 -14.40 18.25 26.38
C PHE A 372 -15.55 18.55 27.34
N PRO A 373 -15.56 19.68 28.03
CA PRO A 373 -16.72 20.07 28.82
C PRO A 373 -17.86 20.39 27.87
N GLN A 374 -18.92 19.60 27.94
CA GLN A 374 -20.23 20.02 27.48
C GLN A 374 -20.68 21.15 28.41
N ASN A 375 -20.52 22.37 27.99
CA ASN A 375 -21.31 23.50 28.48
C ASN A 375 -20.93 24.74 27.68
N LEU A 376 -21.84 25.11 26.78
CA LEU A 376 -22.21 26.48 26.42
C LEU A 376 -23.31 26.40 25.34
N VAL A 377 -24.52 26.06 25.85
CA VAL A 377 -25.78 26.54 25.24
C VAL A 377 -26.26 27.62 26.16
N GLY A 378 -26.32 28.83 25.65
CA GLY A 378 -26.88 30.02 26.23
C GLY A 378 -26.93 31.07 25.18
#